data_802273cf5cf01a5bb6d206413c995239
#
_entry.id   802273cf5cf01a5bb6d206413c995239
#
_cell.length_a   1.000
_cell.length_b   1.000
_cell.length_c   1.000
_cell.angle_alpha   90.00
_cell.angle_beta   90.00
_cell.angle_gamma   90.00
#
_symmetry.space_group_name_H-M   'P 1'
#
loop_
_entity.id
_entity.type
_entity.pdbx_description
1 polymer ?
#
loop_
_entity_poly.entity_id
_entity_poly.type
_entity_poly.pdbx_seq_one_letter_code
_entity_poly.pdbx_strand_id
1 'polypeptide(L)'
;RKFESLLDKNEGVRRGPFGSALKKDLFVKESPYVVYEQQNAIYDHYETRYNISKEKFEELHKFELIADDFIMSGAGTIGRISKVPKGIKKGVFNQALIRFRINKELTDSEYFLQFIRADFMQRKLTGANPGSAITNLVPMSDVKKWEIKVPIKEEQKKIGSFFKQLDATIALHQRKLDLLKEQKKG
;
A
#
# COMPACT_ATOMS: atom_id res chain seq x y z
N ARG A 1 -5.12 14.18 16.83
CA ARG A 1 -5.01 12.80 17.35
C ARG A 1 -3.72 12.14 16.87
N LYS A 2 -3.30 11.04 17.50
CA LYS A 2 -2.13 10.29 17.06
C LYS A 2 -2.43 9.50 15.78
N PHE A 3 -1.42 9.33 14.90
CA PHE A 3 -1.53 8.56 13.67
C PHE A 3 -2.02 7.13 13.92
N GLU A 4 -1.53 6.49 15.00
CA GLU A 4 -1.94 5.13 15.36
C GLU A 4 -3.46 4.97 15.56
N SER A 5 -4.18 6.04 15.91
CA SER A 5 -5.64 5.98 16.07
C SER A 5 -6.41 5.78 14.77
N LEU A 6 -5.77 6.04 13.61
CA LEU A 6 -6.35 5.75 12.31
C LEU A 6 -6.28 4.27 11.95
N LEU A 7 -5.46 3.51 12.65
CA LEU A 7 -5.12 2.13 12.36
C LEU A 7 -5.88 1.16 13.27
N ASP A 8 -6.00 -0.08 12.83
CA ASP A 8 -6.47 -1.17 13.66
C ASP A 8 -5.59 -1.31 14.91
N LYS A 9 -6.21 -1.57 16.05
CA LYS A 9 -5.53 -1.60 17.35
C LYS A 9 -4.47 -2.70 17.44
N ASN A 10 -4.73 -3.87 16.84
CA ASN A 10 -3.86 -5.05 16.96
C ASN A 10 -3.01 -5.26 15.70
N GLU A 11 -3.61 -5.03 14.53
CA GLU A 11 -3.03 -5.35 13.22
C GLU A 11 -2.73 -4.10 12.37
N GLY A 12 -2.69 -2.94 12.98
CA GLY A 12 -2.67 -1.63 12.31
C GLY A 12 -1.49 -1.39 11.38
N VAL A 13 -0.28 -1.80 11.73
CA VAL A 13 0.90 -1.72 10.86
C VAL A 13 1.81 -2.91 11.06
N ARG A 14 2.28 -3.47 9.95
CA ARG A 14 3.22 -4.59 9.95
C ARG A 14 4.19 -4.47 8.80
N ARG A 15 5.48 -4.54 9.09
CA ARG A 15 6.52 -4.70 8.07
C ARG A 15 6.59 -6.17 7.66
N GLY A 16 6.93 -6.43 6.39
CA GLY A 16 7.09 -7.79 5.89
C GLY A 16 8.18 -8.58 6.64
N PRO A 17 8.19 -9.91 6.49
CA PRO A 17 9.13 -10.78 7.20
C PRO A 17 10.57 -10.48 6.83
N PHE A 18 11.52 -10.96 7.63
CA PHE A 18 12.94 -10.87 7.26
C PHE A 18 13.17 -11.59 5.91
N GLY A 19 14.12 -11.07 5.11
CA GLY A 19 14.36 -11.59 3.77
C GLY A 19 14.68 -13.08 3.70
N SER A 20 15.25 -13.64 4.78
CA SER A 20 15.49 -15.08 4.91
C SER A 20 14.23 -15.94 4.94
N ALA A 21 13.07 -15.38 5.29
CA ALA A 21 11.82 -16.11 5.36
C ALA A 21 11.17 -16.38 3.99
N LEU A 22 11.55 -15.60 2.96
CA LEU A 22 11.01 -15.67 1.60
C LEU A 22 12.15 -15.64 0.56
N LYS A 23 13.07 -16.61 0.66
CA LYS A 23 14.13 -16.80 -0.33
C LYS A 23 13.61 -17.49 -1.58
N LYS A 24 14.34 -17.33 -2.70
CA LYS A 24 13.98 -17.89 -4.01
C LYS A 24 13.85 -19.42 -4.02
N ASP A 25 14.64 -20.11 -3.23
CA ASP A 25 14.63 -21.57 -3.05
C ASP A 25 13.36 -22.10 -2.37
N LEU A 26 12.59 -21.22 -1.73
CA LEU A 26 11.31 -21.56 -1.09
C LEU A 26 10.11 -21.36 -2.03
N PHE A 27 10.33 -20.85 -3.23
CA PHE A 27 9.27 -20.62 -4.19
C PHE A 27 8.96 -21.90 -4.98
N VAL A 28 7.67 -22.14 -5.23
CA VAL A 28 7.18 -23.30 -5.97
C VAL A 28 6.58 -22.86 -7.31
N LYS A 29 6.52 -23.76 -8.30
CA LYS A 29 6.00 -23.43 -9.63
C LYS A 29 4.51 -23.13 -9.60
N GLU A 30 3.73 -23.94 -8.87
CA GLU A 30 2.27 -23.84 -8.81
C GLU A 30 1.79 -23.94 -7.38
N SER A 31 0.92 -23.02 -6.98
CA SER A 31 0.24 -23.01 -5.69
C SER A 31 -0.87 -21.94 -5.72
N PRO A 32 -1.95 -22.13 -4.94
CA PRO A 32 -2.93 -21.06 -4.74
C PRO A 32 -2.41 -19.93 -3.84
N TYR A 33 -1.26 -20.12 -3.19
CA TYR A 33 -0.66 -19.13 -2.27
C TYR A 33 0.46 -18.37 -2.95
N VAL A 34 0.40 -17.04 -2.89
CA VAL A 34 1.29 -16.15 -3.63
C VAL A 34 2.11 -15.23 -2.73
N VAL A 35 3.14 -14.60 -3.31
CA VAL A 35 3.95 -13.57 -2.64
C VAL A 35 3.71 -12.22 -3.31
N TYR A 36 3.26 -11.25 -2.52
CA TYR A 36 3.13 -9.85 -2.93
C TYR A 36 4.43 -9.10 -2.69
N GLU A 37 4.80 -8.29 -3.67
CA GLU A 37 6.07 -7.59 -3.71
C GLU A 37 5.85 -6.07 -3.85
N GLN A 38 6.91 -5.29 -3.71
CA GLN A 38 6.82 -3.82 -3.80
C GLN A 38 6.21 -3.31 -5.10
N GLN A 39 6.35 -4.03 -6.23
CA GLN A 39 5.74 -3.65 -7.49
C GLN A 39 4.21 -3.55 -7.39
N ASN A 40 3.58 -4.37 -6.54
CA ASN A 40 2.14 -4.31 -6.31
C ASN A 40 1.72 -2.97 -5.68
N ALA A 41 2.54 -2.42 -4.77
CA ALA A 41 2.31 -1.09 -4.19
C ALA A 41 2.67 0.06 -5.15
N ILE A 42 3.73 -0.11 -5.96
CA ILE A 42 4.25 0.93 -6.85
C ILE A 42 3.31 1.16 -8.04
N TYR A 43 2.85 0.07 -8.66
CA TYR A 43 2.07 0.12 -9.91
C TYR A 43 0.57 -0.13 -9.71
N ASP A 44 0.14 -0.33 -8.44
CA ASP A 44 -1.27 -0.56 -8.07
C ASP A 44 -1.92 -1.73 -8.84
N HIS A 45 -1.16 -2.82 -9.03
CA HIS A 45 -1.64 -4.05 -9.64
C HIS A 45 -1.33 -5.26 -8.74
N TYR A 46 -2.12 -6.33 -8.83
CA TYR A 46 -2.06 -7.46 -7.91
C TYR A 46 -1.73 -8.79 -8.59
N GLU A 47 -1.12 -8.75 -9.76
CA GLU A 47 -0.46 -9.89 -10.35
C GLU A 47 0.81 -10.24 -9.56
N THR A 48 1.10 -11.53 -9.47
CA THR A 48 2.19 -12.05 -8.66
C THR A 48 3.07 -12.97 -9.48
N ARG A 49 4.37 -12.96 -9.20
CA ARG A 49 5.38 -13.76 -9.90
C ARG A 49 5.74 -15.04 -9.19
N TYR A 50 5.53 -15.08 -7.87
CA TYR A 50 6.02 -16.16 -7.02
C TYR A 50 4.89 -16.79 -6.24
N ASN A 51 4.97 -18.12 -6.12
CA ASN A 51 4.07 -18.90 -5.29
C ASN A 51 4.89 -19.54 -4.15
N ILE A 52 4.20 -19.82 -3.04
CA ILE A 52 4.75 -20.53 -1.89
C ILE A 52 3.88 -21.75 -1.56
N SER A 53 4.45 -22.75 -0.86
CA SER A 53 3.67 -23.89 -0.41
C SER A 53 2.63 -23.49 0.65
N LYS A 54 1.66 -24.38 0.88
CA LYS A 54 0.66 -24.19 1.93
C LYS A 54 1.31 -24.07 3.31
N GLU A 55 2.28 -24.92 3.60
CA GLU A 55 3.01 -24.94 4.88
C GLU A 55 3.74 -23.61 5.10
N LYS A 56 4.37 -23.06 4.04
CA LYS A 56 5.05 -21.76 4.12
C LYS A 56 4.06 -20.62 4.30
N PHE A 57 2.89 -20.70 3.67
CA PHE A 57 1.83 -19.71 3.89
C PHE A 57 1.34 -19.76 5.34
N GLU A 58 1.10 -20.94 5.90
CA GLU A 58 0.66 -21.10 7.29
C GLU A 58 1.71 -20.59 8.30
N GLU A 59 3.00 -20.87 8.06
CA GLU A 59 4.11 -20.33 8.85
C GLU A 59 4.11 -18.79 8.86
N LEU A 60 3.82 -18.18 7.70
CA LEU A 60 3.86 -16.73 7.49
C LEU A 60 2.47 -16.07 7.53
N HIS A 61 1.42 -16.74 8.01
CA HIS A 61 0.04 -16.25 7.97
C HIS A 61 -0.15 -14.85 8.55
N LYS A 62 0.65 -14.46 9.54
CA LYS A 62 0.64 -13.09 10.10
C LYS A 62 0.97 -11.99 9.09
N PHE A 63 1.57 -12.36 7.95
CA PHE A 63 1.88 -11.47 6.83
C PHE A 63 0.87 -11.61 5.67
N GLU A 64 -0.26 -12.26 5.90
CA GLU A 64 -1.32 -12.35 4.91
C GLU A 64 -1.89 -10.98 4.57
N LEU A 65 -2.16 -10.75 3.28
CA LEU A 65 -2.93 -9.63 2.79
C LEU A 65 -4.40 -10.00 2.61
N ILE A 66 -5.27 -9.12 3.05
CA ILE A 66 -6.70 -9.22 2.83
C ILE A 66 -7.23 -7.96 2.14
N ALA A 67 -8.42 -8.06 1.55
CA ALA A 67 -9.08 -6.92 0.95
C ALA A 67 -9.22 -5.75 1.94
N ASP A 68 -9.06 -4.52 1.45
CA ASP A 68 -9.04 -3.27 2.20
C ASP A 68 -7.79 -3.03 3.07
N ASP A 69 -6.80 -3.93 3.10
CA ASP A 69 -5.47 -3.58 3.58
C ASP A 69 -4.84 -2.53 2.64
N PHE A 70 -3.81 -1.86 3.13
CA PHE A 70 -2.96 -1.01 2.31
C PHE A 70 -1.54 -1.55 2.35
N ILE A 71 -0.87 -1.56 1.21
CA ILE A 71 0.54 -1.90 1.12
C ILE A 71 1.35 -0.70 0.65
N MET A 72 2.47 -0.46 1.31
CA MET A 72 3.39 0.62 0.98
C MET A 72 4.79 0.07 0.74
N SER A 73 5.44 0.56 -0.31
CA SER A 73 6.82 0.22 -0.60
C SER A 73 7.76 0.82 0.44
N GLY A 74 8.59 -0.03 1.05
CA GLY A 74 9.53 0.33 2.12
C GLY A 74 11.00 0.20 1.74
N ALA A 75 11.30 -0.12 0.46
CA ALA A 75 12.65 -0.24 -0.08
C ALA A 75 12.67 0.22 -1.54
N GLY A 76 13.80 0.67 -2.06
CA GLY A 76 13.93 1.18 -3.42
C GLY A 76 13.05 2.42 -3.65
N THR A 77 12.00 2.30 -4.44
CA THR A 77 10.99 3.37 -4.60
C THR A 77 10.09 3.40 -3.37
N ILE A 78 10.44 4.22 -2.40
CA ILE A 78 9.82 4.28 -1.07
C ILE A 78 8.53 5.12 -1.08
N GLY A 79 7.56 4.73 -0.23
CA GLY A 79 6.36 5.53 0.07
C GLY A 79 5.21 5.37 -0.92
N ARG A 80 5.37 4.59 -1.99
CA ARG A 80 4.26 4.27 -2.89
C ARG A 80 3.27 3.37 -2.19
N ILE A 81 2.00 3.76 -2.19
CA ILE A 81 0.95 3.05 -1.48
C ILE A 81 -0.20 2.68 -2.43
N SER A 82 -0.70 1.47 -2.29
CA SER A 82 -1.92 1.02 -2.93
C SER A 82 -2.87 0.35 -1.94
N LYS A 83 -4.14 0.33 -2.28
CA LYS A 83 -5.19 -0.34 -1.52
C LYS A 83 -5.43 -1.72 -2.11
N VAL A 84 -5.40 -2.74 -1.26
CA VAL A 84 -5.64 -4.13 -1.65
C VAL A 84 -7.09 -4.32 -2.11
N PRO A 85 -7.34 -4.71 -3.38
CA PRO A 85 -8.70 -4.89 -3.89
C PRO A 85 -9.33 -6.19 -3.39
N LYS A 86 -10.63 -6.33 -3.62
CA LYS A 86 -11.32 -7.61 -3.42
C LYS A 86 -10.90 -8.62 -4.49
N GLY A 87 -10.93 -9.91 -4.13
CA GLY A 87 -10.68 -10.99 -5.08
C GLY A 87 -9.21 -11.27 -5.38
N ILE A 88 -8.27 -10.71 -4.64
CA ILE A 88 -6.86 -11.09 -4.75
C ILE A 88 -6.63 -12.54 -4.39
N LYS A 89 -5.57 -13.14 -4.92
CA LYS A 89 -5.13 -14.48 -4.51
C LYS A 89 -4.68 -14.47 -3.04
N LYS A 90 -4.91 -15.56 -2.36
CA LYS A 90 -4.44 -15.73 -0.97
C LYS A 90 -2.92 -15.72 -0.94
N GLY A 91 -2.32 -14.91 -0.07
CA GLY A 91 -0.86 -14.78 -0.06
C GLY A 91 -0.33 -13.86 1.00
N VAL A 92 1.00 -13.81 1.08
CA VAL A 92 1.75 -13.01 2.03
C VAL A 92 2.56 -11.92 1.33
N PHE A 93 2.87 -10.85 2.02
CA PHE A 93 3.74 -9.79 1.48
C PHE A 93 5.19 -9.95 1.95
N ASN A 94 6.13 -9.52 1.10
CA ASN A 94 7.55 -9.66 1.35
C ASN A 94 8.13 -8.51 2.21
N GLN A 95 9.44 -8.61 2.54
CA GLN A 95 10.17 -7.65 3.39
C GLN A 95 10.24 -6.22 2.85
N ALA A 96 10.00 -6.03 1.55
CA ALA A 96 10.04 -4.70 0.91
C ALA A 96 8.72 -3.92 1.09
N LEU A 97 7.71 -4.55 1.68
CA LEU A 97 6.40 -3.95 1.91
C LEU A 97 6.13 -3.69 3.39
N ILE A 98 5.31 -2.68 3.61
CA ILE A 98 4.67 -2.37 4.88
C ILE A 98 3.16 -2.42 4.66
N ARG A 99 2.47 -3.22 5.45
CA ARG A 99 1.00 -3.28 5.46
C ARG A 99 0.45 -2.32 6.48
N PHE A 100 -0.60 -1.58 6.10
CA PHE A 100 -1.48 -0.87 7.02
C PHE A 100 -2.88 -1.49 6.96
N ARG A 101 -3.47 -1.62 8.13
CA ARG A 101 -4.88 -1.98 8.31
C ARG A 101 -5.54 -0.86 9.12
N ILE A 102 -6.58 -0.26 8.58
CA ILE A 102 -7.21 0.90 9.20
C ILE A 102 -8.27 0.50 10.24
N ASN A 103 -8.47 1.38 11.19
CA ASN A 103 -9.65 1.33 12.04
C ASN A 103 -10.86 1.83 11.25
N LYS A 104 -11.70 0.90 10.79
CA LYS A 104 -12.86 1.21 9.94
C LYS A 104 -13.93 2.04 10.64
N GLU A 105 -13.92 2.18 11.96
CA GLU A 105 -14.84 3.04 12.70
C GLU A 105 -14.44 4.52 12.63
N LEU A 106 -13.15 4.80 12.62
CA LEU A 106 -12.58 6.15 12.70
C LEU A 106 -12.02 6.67 11.37
N THR A 107 -11.72 5.76 10.43
CA THR A 107 -10.98 6.07 9.22
C THR A 107 -11.73 5.60 7.98
N ASP A 108 -11.89 6.50 7.03
CA ASP A 108 -12.38 6.18 5.69
C ASP A 108 -11.23 5.68 4.82
N SER A 109 -11.49 4.66 4.02
CA SER A 109 -10.50 3.94 3.22
C SER A 109 -9.92 4.79 2.08
N GLU A 110 -10.78 5.51 1.34
CA GLU A 110 -10.35 6.34 0.22
C GLU A 110 -9.62 7.59 0.75
N TYR A 111 -10.12 8.18 1.85
CA TYR A 111 -9.43 9.26 2.53
C TYR A 111 -8.03 8.84 2.99
N PHE A 112 -7.89 7.68 3.63
CA PHE A 112 -6.58 7.20 4.12
C PHE A 112 -5.58 7.06 2.98
N LEU A 113 -6.00 6.51 1.84
CA LEU A 113 -5.16 6.40 0.65
C LEU A 113 -4.65 7.76 0.19
N GLN A 114 -5.54 8.74 0.04
CA GLN A 114 -5.18 10.10 -0.39
C GLN A 114 -4.33 10.82 0.66
N PHE A 115 -4.65 10.64 1.95
CA PHE A 115 -3.89 11.21 3.05
C PHE A 115 -2.43 10.75 3.06
N ILE A 116 -2.19 9.46 2.86
CA ILE A 116 -0.82 8.93 2.77
C ILE A 116 -0.12 9.39 1.48
N ARG A 117 -0.85 9.51 0.36
CA ARG A 117 -0.31 9.99 -0.93
C ARG A 117 0.02 11.48 -0.93
N ALA A 118 -0.57 12.27 -0.05
CA ALA A 118 -0.36 13.71 0.00
C ALA A 118 1.11 14.08 0.23
N ASP A 119 1.61 15.09 -0.49
CA ASP A 119 3.02 15.51 -0.47
C ASP A 119 3.57 15.74 0.93
N PHE A 120 2.79 16.38 1.81
CA PHE A 120 3.23 16.64 3.18
C PHE A 120 3.44 15.35 3.97
N MET A 121 2.59 14.33 3.75
CA MET A 121 2.74 13.01 4.39
C MET A 121 3.92 12.25 3.78
N GLN A 122 4.08 12.28 2.45
CA GLN A 122 5.21 11.65 1.78
C GLN A 122 6.54 12.23 2.27
N ARG A 123 6.69 13.56 2.34
CA ARG A 123 7.89 14.22 2.89
C ARG A 123 8.15 13.82 4.34
N LYS A 124 7.08 13.73 5.15
CA LYS A 124 7.20 13.33 6.56
C LYS A 124 7.58 11.85 6.70
N LEU A 125 7.02 10.96 5.88
CA LEU A 125 7.31 9.53 5.89
C LEU A 125 8.71 9.20 5.40
N THR A 126 9.20 9.91 4.41
CA THR A 126 10.50 9.64 3.79
C THR A 126 11.66 10.37 4.47
N GLY A 127 11.40 11.11 5.53
CA GLY A 127 12.44 11.80 6.30
C GLY A 127 13.36 12.64 5.39
N ALA A 128 12.77 13.36 4.42
CA ALA A 128 13.52 14.13 3.44
C ALA A 128 14.37 15.21 4.15
N ASN A 129 15.61 14.87 4.48
CA ASN A 129 16.62 15.85 4.83
C ASN A 129 17.05 16.54 3.53
N PRO A 130 16.91 17.86 3.41
CA PRO A 130 17.45 18.60 2.27
C PRO A 130 18.94 18.29 2.14
N GLY A 131 19.35 17.74 0.99
CA GLY A 131 20.75 17.42 0.69
C GLY A 131 21.17 15.96 0.88
N SER A 132 20.32 15.07 1.36
CA SER A 132 20.61 13.62 1.40
C SER A 132 20.13 12.93 0.12
N ALA A 133 21.06 12.26 -0.58
CA ALA A 133 20.75 11.39 -1.72
C ALA A 133 20.06 10.07 -1.29
N ILE A 134 20.06 9.74 0.00
CA ILE A 134 19.47 8.51 0.54
C ILE A 134 18.16 8.85 1.22
N THR A 135 17.06 8.43 0.61
CA THR A 135 15.73 8.53 1.20
C THR A 135 15.46 7.30 2.05
N ASN A 136 15.33 7.49 3.35
CA ASN A 136 14.97 6.43 4.28
C ASN A 136 13.53 6.63 4.76
N LEU A 137 12.82 5.52 4.94
CA LEU A 137 11.52 5.57 5.57
C LEU A 137 11.67 5.78 7.08
N VAL A 138 10.92 6.71 7.65
CA VAL A 138 10.87 6.93 9.10
C VAL A 138 10.38 5.64 9.78
N PRO A 139 10.98 5.24 10.92
CA PRO A 139 10.53 4.06 11.66
C PRO A 139 9.04 4.11 11.98
N MET A 140 8.32 3.02 11.74
CA MET A 140 6.87 2.97 11.97
C MET A 140 6.50 3.19 13.44
N SER A 141 7.40 2.88 14.37
CA SER A 141 7.26 3.21 15.80
C SER A 141 7.13 4.71 16.05
N ASP A 142 7.80 5.53 15.25
CA ASP A 142 7.76 6.99 15.36
C ASP A 142 6.56 7.56 14.59
N VAL A 143 6.27 7.02 13.40
CA VAL A 143 5.08 7.38 12.61
C VAL A 143 3.80 7.22 13.43
N LYS A 144 3.66 6.12 14.19
CA LYS A 144 2.51 5.87 15.05
C LYS A 144 2.26 7.00 16.07
N LYS A 145 3.31 7.61 16.57
CA LYS A 145 3.25 8.66 17.61
C LYS A 145 2.95 10.05 17.05
N TRP A 146 3.02 10.25 15.74
CA TRP A 146 2.79 11.56 15.15
C TRP A 146 1.42 12.11 15.49
N GLU A 147 1.40 13.35 15.94
CA GLU A 147 0.16 14.10 16.03
C GLU A 147 -0.25 14.59 14.65
N ILE A 148 -1.48 14.28 14.29
CA ILE A 148 -2.06 14.61 13.01
C ILE A 148 -3.43 15.27 13.19
N LYS A 149 -3.70 16.23 12.31
CA LYS A 149 -5.02 16.83 12.16
C LYS A 149 -5.77 16.08 11.07
N VAL A 150 -6.86 15.43 11.41
CA VAL A 150 -7.71 14.71 10.46
C VAL A 150 -9.16 15.08 10.72
N PRO A 151 -9.98 15.19 9.66
CA PRO A 151 -11.39 15.49 9.79
C PRO A 151 -12.15 14.35 10.51
N ILE A 152 -13.39 14.59 10.84
CA ILE A 152 -14.30 13.52 11.28
C ILE A 152 -14.59 12.56 10.14
N LYS A 153 -15.04 11.34 10.45
CA LYS A 153 -15.21 10.28 9.44
C LYS A 153 -16.15 10.65 8.30
N GLU A 154 -17.21 11.39 8.57
CA GLU A 154 -18.17 11.89 7.59
C GLU A 154 -17.52 12.82 6.57
N GLU A 155 -16.64 13.70 7.03
CA GLU A 155 -15.86 14.58 6.16
C GLU A 155 -14.80 13.79 5.40
N GLN A 156 -14.13 12.83 6.05
CA GLN A 156 -13.20 11.93 5.38
C GLN A 156 -13.86 11.21 4.20
N LYS A 157 -15.07 10.69 4.36
CA LYS A 157 -15.84 10.04 3.28
C LYS A 157 -16.09 10.99 2.10
N LYS A 158 -16.48 12.24 2.40
CA LYS A 158 -16.69 13.25 1.34
C LYS A 158 -15.42 13.57 0.59
N ILE A 159 -14.31 13.79 1.31
CA ILE A 159 -12.99 14.05 0.74
C ILE A 159 -12.51 12.86 -0.08
N GLY A 160 -12.55 11.66 0.48
CA GLY A 160 -12.13 10.43 -0.20
C GLY A 160 -12.92 10.16 -1.47
N SER A 161 -14.25 10.32 -1.41
CA SER A 161 -15.13 10.16 -2.58
C SER A 161 -14.83 11.19 -3.67
N PHE A 162 -14.59 12.44 -3.31
CA PHE A 162 -14.24 13.51 -4.26
C PHE A 162 -12.94 13.18 -5.01
N PHE A 163 -11.88 12.82 -4.30
CA PHE A 163 -10.61 12.48 -4.95
C PHE A 163 -10.70 11.20 -5.77
N LYS A 164 -11.44 10.19 -5.32
CA LYS A 164 -11.68 8.98 -6.10
C LYS A 164 -12.38 9.27 -7.43
N GLN A 165 -13.40 10.15 -7.43
CA GLN A 165 -14.06 10.59 -8.65
C GLN A 165 -13.13 11.38 -9.55
N LEU A 166 -12.28 12.23 -8.99
CA LEU A 166 -11.29 13.00 -9.74
C LEU A 166 -10.27 12.06 -10.40
N ASP A 167 -9.71 11.09 -9.66
CA ASP A 167 -8.78 10.09 -10.20
C ASP A 167 -9.42 9.29 -11.35
N ALA A 168 -10.68 8.87 -11.20
CA ALA A 168 -11.40 8.16 -12.26
C ALA A 168 -11.60 9.04 -13.50
N THR A 169 -11.89 10.32 -13.33
CA THR A 169 -12.06 11.28 -14.41
C THR A 169 -10.74 11.52 -15.15
N ILE A 170 -9.64 11.69 -14.43
CA ILE A 170 -8.29 11.84 -15.01
C ILE A 170 -7.93 10.60 -15.83
N ALA A 171 -8.13 9.41 -15.27
CA ALA A 171 -7.86 8.14 -15.97
C ALA A 171 -8.67 8.00 -17.26
N LEU A 172 -9.96 8.39 -17.25
CA LEU A 172 -10.83 8.39 -18.43
C LEU A 172 -10.32 9.35 -19.52
N HIS A 173 -9.96 10.57 -19.13
CA HIS A 173 -9.44 11.55 -20.08
C HIS A 173 -8.09 11.13 -20.65
N GLN A 174 -7.20 10.55 -19.85
CA GLN A 174 -5.93 10.01 -20.32
C GLN A 174 -6.14 8.91 -21.37
N ARG A 175 -7.03 7.96 -21.08
CA ARG A 175 -7.37 6.88 -22.02
C ARG A 175 -7.93 7.43 -23.34
N LYS A 176 -8.82 8.44 -23.26
CA LYS A 176 -9.36 9.09 -24.46
C LYS A 176 -8.27 9.78 -25.27
N LEU A 177 -7.34 10.47 -24.60
CA LEU A 177 -6.20 11.10 -25.26
C LEU A 177 -5.30 10.10 -25.96
N ASP A 178 -5.03 8.97 -25.35
CA ASP A 178 -4.18 7.91 -25.94
C ASP A 178 -4.85 7.30 -27.16
N LEU A 179 -6.15 7.02 -27.13
CA LEU A 179 -6.92 6.55 -28.29
C LEU A 179 -6.90 7.56 -29.44
N LEU A 180 -7.04 8.86 -29.16
CA LEU A 180 -6.98 9.91 -30.19
C LEU A 180 -5.59 10.03 -30.82
N LYS A 181 -4.53 9.79 -30.03
CA LYS A 181 -3.15 9.76 -30.56
C LYS A 181 -2.92 8.55 -31.47
N GLU A 182 -3.47 7.40 -31.15
CA GLU A 182 -3.41 6.21 -31.98
C GLU A 182 -4.14 6.41 -33.33
N GLN A 183 -5.33 6.99 -33.31
CA GLN A 183 -6.10 7.31 -34.52
C GLN A 183 -5.39 8.30 -35.47
N LYS A 184 -4.51 9.15 -34.96
CA LYS A 184 -3.74 10.11 -35.80
C LYS A 184 -2.50 9.48 -36.45
N LYS A 185 -2.11 8.27 -36.05
CA LYS A 185 -0.93 7.58 -36.58
C LYS A 185 -1.27 6.57 -37.70
N GLY A 186 -2.53 6.24 -37.86
CA GLY A 186 -3.06 5.42 -38.96
C GLY A 186 -3.64 6.28 -40.08
#